data_5832758507ad01ae7cc8ac39c27e18f9
#
_entry.id   5832758507ad01ae7cc8ac39c27e18f9
#
_cell.length_a   1.000
_cell.length_b   1.000
_cell.length_c   1.000
_cell.angle_alpha   90.00
_cell.angle_beta   90.00
_cell.angle_gamma   90.00
#
_symmetry.space_group_name_H-M   'P 1'
#
loop_
_entity.id
_entity.type
_entity.pdbx_description
1 polymer ?
#
loop_
_entity_poly.entity_id
_entity_poly.type
_entity_poly.pdbx_seq_one_letter_code
_entity_poly.pdbx_strand_id
1 'polypeptide(L)'
;MLTKFKSSFSAFVRNETSGATLLLAATIVALLWANLGGHSYEHFWHTHFSIHLGDVFSVDMSLQHWINDGLMMMFFFLVSLEVKHDFVMGELREWRRASVPVVAAVAGLIVPALIFYAFNAGTDDADAWGVVISTDTAFVMGILAVFGNRLPVQLRAFLVTLAVVDDVGSLLVIATVYTERISFVPLIGVVVIAALLFLVQRARVYRSSVYIAAGATLWLLFLASGVHATIAGVVLGLLLPVFPPERSEVLRAEELTHRFRRTPVASTGSAAVIGILRSVSINERMQLALAPIVNLIVVPVFALSNAGVIISGETLQHAFKSPLTWGIIAGLVGGKYLGVFGASIIATKLRIGELAQCLAYRHINAGSMLTGIGFTISLFIIDLAIKDETAQSDARIGVLTASILAAIIGMVALALTAAYDARHAPERTRLNRSIDPKRDHILGDPNAPLTLVEYAQLGGVDDTTVEEVVREVRDYFGDDLRFVFRHNPMGDEAAERAAEALEAVHAQSPELFNYARTELSRLCEDEELDSRVIRRAAVDVGSNLPRLEKDMRQRTYLSRVHDDADDALGMGLTSTPTFFIGDEIYEGPIEFNAIIAALEATRTAEITTVGA
;
A
#
# COMPACT_ATOMS: atom_id res chain seq x y z
N MET A 1 -27.42 10.07 16.99
CA MET A 1 -26.58 11.05 16.28
C MET A 1 -25.09 10.84 16.57
N LEU A 2 -24.67 10.69 17.81
CA LEU A 2 -23.26 10.46 18.21
C LEU A 2 -22.63 9.13 17.68
N THR A 3 -23.40 8.07 17.54
CA THR A 3 -22.95 6.79 16.99
C THR A 3 -22.70 6.85 15.46
N LYS A 4 -23.57 7.54 14.71
CA LYS A 4 -23.36 7.81 13.29
C LYS A 4 -22.16 8.73 13.06
N PHE A 5 -21.95 9.72 13.91
CA PHE A 5 -20.78 10.61 13.83
C PHE A 5 -19.48 9.83 14.10
N LYS A 6 -19.46 8.95 15.11
CA LYS A 6 -18.31 8.09 15.39
C LYS A 6 -18.00 7.12 14.23
N SER A 7 -19.02 6.51 13.62
CA SER A 7 -18.81 5.61 12.48
C SER A 7 -18.33 6.35 11.23
N SER A 8 -18.90 7.52 10.92
CA SER A 8 -18.45 8.38 9.80
C SER A 8 -17.05 8.94 10.04
N PHE A 9 -16.72 9.33 11.27
CA PHE A 9 -15.38 9.80 11.62
C PHE A 9 -14.35 8.67 11.55
N SER A 10 -14.66 7.46 12.02
CA SER A 10 -13.75 6.31 11.89
C SER A 10 -13.56 5.87 10.44
N ALA A 11 -14.58 5.97 9.59
CA ALA A 11 -14.48 5.72 8.16
C ALA A 11 -13.62 6.79 7.48
N PHE A 12 -13.77 8.07 7.84
CA PHE A 12 -12.94 9.16 7.35
C PHE A 12 -11.47 8.97 7.73
N VAL A 13 -11.17 8.62 8.98
CA VAL A 13 -9.79 8.38 9.46
C VAL A 13 -9.11 7.20 8.75
N ARG A 14 -9.87 6.20 8.34
CA ARG A 14 -9.36 5.02 7.62
C ARG A 14 -9.22 5.21 6.12
N ASN A 15 -9.79 6.30 5.56
CA ASN A 15 -9.75 6.53 4.12
C ASN A 15 -8.45 7.22 3.73
N GLU A 16 -7.65 6.62 2.87
CA GLU A 16 -6.37 7.16 2.37
C GLU A 16 -6.53 8.54 1.69
N THR A 17 -7.69 8.81 1.07
CA THR A 17 -7.99 10.10 0.44
C THR A 17 -8.13 11.24 1.45
N SER A 18 -8.43 10.94 2.73
CA SER A 18 -8.66 11.96 3.75
C SER A 18 -7.39 12.73 4.10
N GLY A 19 -6.24 12.05 4.15
CA GLY A 19 -4.94 12.69 4.39
C GLY A 19 -4.58 13.66 3.27
N ALA A 20 -4.68 13.23 2.02
CA ALA A 20 -4.40 14.07 0.85
C ALA A 20 -5.34 15.29 0.76
N THR A 21 -6.63 15.11 1.10
CA THR A 21 -7.61 16.21 1.11
C THR A 21 -7.28 17.24 2.21
N LEU A 22 -6.93 16.80 3.42
CA LEU A 22 -6.53 17.68 4.51
C LEU A 22 -5.23 18.41 4.21
N LEU A 23 -4.26 17.73 3.59
CA LEU A 23 -3.00 18.32 3.16
C LEU A 23 -3.24 19.43 2.12
N LEU A 24 -4.08 19.17 1.12
CA LEU A 24 -4.45 20.17 0.13
C LEU A 24 -5.19 21.37 0.77
N ALA A 25 -6.13 21.09 1.68
CA ALA A 25 -6.85 22.14 2.41
C ALA A 25 -5.90 22.99 3.26
N ALA A 26 -4.97 22.37 3.99
CA ALA A 26 -3.94 23.07 4.79
C ALA A 26 -3.05 23.96 3.91
N THR A 27 -2.65 23.46 2.73
CA THR A 27 -1.87 24.22 1.75
C THR A 27 -2.63 25.46 1.26
N ILE A 28 -3.92 25.28 0.89
CA ILE A 28 -4.76 26.41 0.46
C ILE A 28 -4.90 27.44 1.59
N VAL A 29 -5.14 26.98 2.82
CA VAL A 29 -5.24 27.86 4.00
C VAL A 29 -3.91 28.61 4.24
N ALA A 30 -2.76 27.92 4.12
CA ALA A 30 -1.43 28.55 4.24
C ALA A 30 -1.23 29.68 3.22
N LEU A 31 -1.54 29.39 1.94
CA LEU A 31 -1.44 30.36 0.87
C LEU A 31 -2.40 31.56 1.08
N LEU A 32 -3.64 31.29 1.46
CA LEU A 32 -4.60 32.37 1.75
C LEU A 32 -4.16 33.20 2.94
N TRP A 33 -3.68 32.58 4.01
CA TRP A 33 -3.21 33.30 5.20
C TRP A 33 -1.98 34.14 4.91
N ALA A 34 -0.99 33.61 4.20
CA ALA A 34 0.22 34.34 3.81
C ALA A 34 -0.09 35.57 2.92
N ASN A 35 -1.12 35.47 2.05
CA ASN A 35 -1.44 36.53 1.10
C ASN A 35 -2.50 37.53 1.59
N LEU A 36 -3.42 37.11 2.46
CA LEU A 36 -4.49 37.98 2.98
C LEU A 36 -4.23 38.48 4.39
N GLY A 37 -3.41 37.76 5.18
CA GLY A 37 -3.14 38.04 6.59
C GLY A 37 -2.02 39.06 6.85
N GLY A 38 -1.42 39.62 5.82
CA GLY A 38 -0.24 40.50 5.95
C GLY A 38 0.93 39.72 6.60
N HIS A 39 1.67 40.39 7.49
CA HIS A 39 2.81 39.77 8.19
C HIS A 39 2.40 38.78 9.32
N SER A 40 1.10 38.52 9.52
CA SER A 40 0.65 37.68 10.64
C SER A 40 1.07 36.21 10.49
N TYR A 41 1.17 35.69 9.25
CA TYR A 41 1.63 34.34 8.97
C TYR A 41 3.09 34.14 9.40
N GLU A 42 3.99 34.99 8.93
CA GLU A 42 5.43 34.96 9.27
C GLU A 42 5.63 35.16 10.76
N HIS A 43 5.00 36.20 11.35
CA HIS A 43 5.10 36.47 12.77
C HIS A 43 4.65 35.30 13.64
N PHE A 44 3.58 34.59 13.26
CA PHE A 44 3.10 33.44 14.00
C PHE A 44 4.10 32.29 13.96
N TRP A 45 4.59 31.92 12.77
CA TRP A 45 5.47 30.75 12.61
C TRP A 45 6.89 31.00 13.11
N HIS A 46 7.35 32.26 13.11
CA HIS A 46 8.64 32.67 13.68
C HIS A 46 8.57 32.98 15.19
N THR A 47 7.38 32.87 15.82
CA THR A 47 7.27 32.99 17.28
C THR A 47 8.08 31.90 17.96
N HIS A 48 8.97 32.29 18.88
CA HIS A 48 9.80 31.36 19.63
C HIS A 48 9.03 30.69 20.76
N PHE A 49 9.16 29.37 20.84
CA PHE A 49 8.69 28.56 21.95
C PHE A 49 9.88 27.85 22.60
N SER A 50 10.17 28.22 23.85
CA SER A 50 11.32 27.71 24.57
C SER A 50 10.91 26.79 25.72
N ILE A 51 11.62 25.68 25.88
CA ILE A 51 11.49 24.73 26.98
C ILE A 51 12.78 24.79 27.79
N HIS A 52 12.71 25.23 29.03
CA HIS A 52 13.83 25.29 29.96
C HIS A 52 13.64 24.26 31.09
N LEU A 53 14.63 23.45 31.34
CA LEU A 53 14.66 22.50 32.46
C LEU A 53 15.87 22.84 33.37
N GLY A 54 15.72 23.88 34.18
CA GLY A 54 16.82 24.45 34.97
C GLY A 54 17.96 24.94 34.08
N ASP A 55 19.19 24.83 34.57
CA ASP A 55 20.40 25.17 33.82
C ASP A 55 20.95 24.02 32.96
N VAL A 56 20.30 22.86 32.99
CA VAL A 56 20.81 21.64 32.35
C VAL A 56 20.36 21.48 30.92
N PHE A 57 19.18 22.00 30.59
CA PHE A 57 18.58 21.80 29.28
C PHE A 57 17.75 23.01 28.87
N SER A 58 18.06 23.58 27.72
CA SER A 58 17.31 24.66 27.12
C SER A 58 17.19 24.43 25.61
N VAL A 59 15.99 24.34 25.11
CA VAL A 59 15.68 24.32 23.68
C VAL A 59 14.82 25.53 23.38
N ASP A 60 15.33 26.43 22.57
CA ASP A 60 14.64 27.60 22.09
C ASP A 60 14.58 27.58 20.57
N MET A 61 13.39 27.37 20.02
CA MET A 61 13.16 27.25 18.59
C MET A 61 11.88 27.97 18.17
N SER A 62 11.81 28.46 16.93
CA SER A 62 10.56 28.96 16.36
C SER A 62 9.51 27.82 16.23
N LEU A 63 8.24 28.17 16.18
CA LEU A 63 7.16 27.19 15.97
C LEU A 63 7.38 26.39 14.67
N GLN A 64 7.85 27.02 13.61
CA GLN A 64 8.19 26.36 12.36
C GLN A 64 9.29 25.30 12.56
N HIS A 65 10.36 25.64 13.31
CA HIS A 65 11.43 24.68 13.64
C HIS A 65 10.92 23.51 14.49
N TRP A 66 10.02 23.77 15.45
CA TRP A 66 9.39 22.68 16.22
C TRP A 66 8.60 21.71 15.35
N ILE A 67 7.94 22.23 14.29
CA ILE A 67 7.23 21.38 13.33
C ILE A 67 8.23 20.61 12.47
N ASN A 68 9.23 21.31 11.89
CA ASN A 68 10.17 20.72 10.95
C ASN A 68 11.08 19.67 11.61
N ASP A 69 11.53 19.89 12.84
CA ASP A 69 12.42 18.96 13.55
C ASP A 69 11.68 18.01 14.48
N GLY A 70 10.60 18.47 15.14
CA GLY A 70 9.86 17.69 16.11
C GLY A 70 8.76 16.83 15.48
N LEU A 71 7.80 17.46 14.79
CA LEU A 71 6.68 16.70 14.20
C LEU A 71 7.13 15.87 12.99
N MET A 72 8.01 16.39 12.13
CA MET A 72 8.51 15.63 10.98
C MET A 72 9.36 14.42 11.37
N MET A 73 9.93 14.39 12.58
CA MET A 73 10.52 13.15 13.11
C MET A 73 9.48 12.00 13.13
N MET A 74 8.22 12.28 13.48
CA MET A 74 7.17 11.25 13.50
C MET A 74 6.81 10.79 12.08
N PHE A 75 6.83 11.71 11.11
CA PHE A 75 6.66 11.38 9.70
C PHE A 75 7.78 10.44 9.21
N PHE A 76 9.04 10.81 9.40
CA PHE A 76 10.18 9.99 8.98
C PHE A 76 10.28 8.67 9.76
N PHE A 77 9.78 8.64 11.00
CA PHE A 77 9.65 7.41 11.75
C PHE A 77 8.62 6.47 11.08
N LEU A 78 7.44 6.98 10.71
CA LEU A 78 6.43 6.19 9.99
C LEU A 78 6.98 5.65 8.67
N VAL A 79 7.57 6.51 7.84
CA VAL A 79 8.18 6.11 6.55
C VAL A 79 9.24 5.02 6.76
N SER A 80 10.08 5.13 7.79
CA SER A 80 11.11 4.12 8.07
C SER A 80 10.54 2.79 8.56
N LEU A 81 9.40 2.81 9.25
CA LEU A 81 8.67 1.60 9.62
C LEU A 81 8.11 0.89 8.37
N GLU A 82 7.52 1.66 7.44
CA GLU A 82 7.01 1.15 6.15
C GLU A 82 8.14 0.58 5.30
N VAL A 83 9.22 1.34 5.13
CA VAL A 83 10.43 0.88 4.42
C VAL A 83 10.91 -0.46 4.97
N LYS A 84 11.10 -0.57 6.30
CA LYS A 84 11.58 -1.81 6.91
C LYS A 84 10.60 -2.95 6.74
N HIS A 85 9.30 -2.70 6.85
CA HIS A 85 8.26 -3.68 6.63
C HIS A 85 8.35 -4.24 5.20
N ASP A 86 8.45 -3.37 4.19
CA ASP A 86 8.50 -3.75 2.78
C ASP A 86 9.77 -4.53 2.41
N PHE A 87 10.91 -4.22 3.04
CA PHE A 87 12.13 -4.99 2.86
C PHE A 87 12.07 -6.39 3.47
N VAL A 88 11.35 -6.57 4.58
CA VAL A 88 11.34 -7.85 5.31
C VAL A 88 10.18 -8.74 4.91
N MET A 89 9.00 -8.17 4.68
CA MET A 89 7.74 -8.89 4.46
C MET A 89 6.98 -8.48 3.21
N GLY A 90 7.27 -7.30 2.62
CA GLY A 90 6.55 -6.73 1.51
C GLY A 90 7.14 -7.07 0.14
N GLU A 91 6.71 -6.32 -0.87
CA GLU A 91 7.06 -6.47 -2.29
C GLU A 91 8.57 -6.41 -2.58
N LEU A 92 9.35 -5.70 -1.76
CA LEU A 92 10.81 -5.59 -1.91
C LEU A 92 11.56 -6.89 -1.57
N ARG A 93 10.91 -7.86 -0.93
CA ARG A 93 11.50 -9.17 -0.62
C ARG A 93 11.73 -10.01 -1.88
N GLU A 94 10.84 -9.92 -2.88
CA GLU A 94 10.97 -10.64 -4.14
C GLU A 94 11.71 -9.78 -5.19
N TRP A 95 13.04 -9.91 -5.23
CA TRP A 95 13.91 -9.12 -6.11
C TRP A 95 13.47 -9.09 -7.59
N ARG A 96 12.93 -10.18 -8.12
CA ARG A 96 12.47 -10.24 -9.52
C ARG A 96 11.30 -9.29 -9.80
N ARG A 97 10.38 -9.14 -8.85
CA ARG A 97 9.21 -8.23 -8.97
C ARG A 97 9.58 -6.80 -8.60
N ALA A 98 10.42 -6.64 -7.58
CA ALA A 98 10.85 -5.34 -7.08
C ALA A 98 11.88 -4.64 -8.00
N SER A 99 12.60 -5.38 -8.85
CA SER A 99 13.73 -4.84 -9.62
C SER A 99 13.35 -3.69 -10.55
N VAL A 100 12.20 -3.74 -11.24
CA VAL A 100 11.76 -2.66 -12.14
C VAL A 100 11.42 -1.38 -11.36
N PRO A 101 10.56 -1.40 -10.31
CA PRO A 101 10.30 -0.22 -9.49
C PRO A 101 11.56 0.34 -8.82
N VAL A 102 12.46 -0.52 -8.33
CA VAL A 102 13.73 -0.09 -7.68
C VAL A 102 14.65 0.63 -8.67
N VAL A 103 14.86 0.07 -9.86
CA VAL A 103 15.67 0.72 -10.90
C VAL A 103 15.04 2.04 -11.36
N ALA A 104 13.70 2.06 -11.48
CA ALA A 104 12.94 3.25 -11.81
C ALA A 104 13.08 4.34 -10.72
N ALA A 105 13.02 3.97 -9.44
CA ALA A 105 13.20 4.91 -8.33
C ALA A 105 14.62 5.48 -8.30
N VAL A 106 15.65 4.63 -8.40
CA VAL A 106 17.05 5.10 -8.45
C VAL A 106 17.29 6.07 -9.60
N ALA A 107 16.76 5.78 -10.78
CA ALA A 107 16.85 6.72 -11.90
C ALA A 107 15.98 7.98 -11.67
N GLY A 108 14.83 7.82 -10.98
CA GLY A 108 13.97 8.92 -10.53
C GLY A 108 14.61 9.83 -9.48
N LEU A 109 15.67 9.41 -8.80
CA LEU A 109 16.51 10.25 -7.94
C LEU A 109 17.61 10.96 -8.75
N ILE A 110 18.31 10.20 -9.61
CA ILE A 110 19.50 10.68 -10.31
C ILE A 110 19.15 11.66 -11.43
N VAL A 111 18.18 11.33 -12.29
CA VAL A 111 17.85 12.12 -13.48
C VAL A 111 17.34 13.52 -13.13
N PRO A 112 16.39 13.69 -12.18
CA PRO A 112 15.97 15.04 -11.74
C PRO A 112 17.11 15.87 -11.16
N ALA A 113 17.97 15.25 -10.32
CA ALA A 113 19.13 15.91 -9.73
C ALA A 113 20.10 16.41 -10.79
N LEU A 114 20.38 15.62 -11.83
CA LEU A 114 21.23 16.02 -12.95
C LEU A 114 20.62 17.16 -13.77
N ILE A 115 19.31 17.11 -14.02
CA ILE A 115 18.59 18.18 -14.73
C ILE A 115 18.63 19.47 -13.91
N PHE A 116 18.31 19.39 -12.60
CA PHE A 116 18.39 20.53 -11.71
C PHE A 116 19.79 21.15 -11.71
N TYR A 117 20.83 20.33 -11.57
CA TYR A 117 22.20 20.76 -11.59
C TYR A 117 22.58 21.44 -12.92
N ALA A 118 22.08 20.94 -14.05
CA ALA A 118 22.33 21.55 -15.36
C ALA A 118 21.75 22.97 -15.49
N PHE A 119 20.62 23.27 -14.82
CA PHE A 119 20.04 24.62 -14.78
C PHE A 119 20.77 25.55 -13.81
N ASN A 120 21.31 25.01 -12.71
CA ASN A 120 21.87 25.77 -11.59
C ASN A 120 23.39 25.65 -11.48
N ALA A 121 24.07 25.05 -12.47
CA ALA A 121 25.52 24.93 -12.46
C ALA A 121 26.18 26.31 -12.45
N GLY A 122 26.94 26.58 -11.38
CA GLY A 122 27.65 27.87 -11.20
C GLY A 122 26.83 28.95 -10.47
N THR A 123 25.65 28.63 -9.94
CA THR A 123 24.92 29.46 -8.97
C THR A 123 25.19 28.95 -7.55
N ASP A 124 24.93 29.81 -6.55
CA ASP A 124 25.10 29.48 -5.13
C ASP A 124 24.09 28.41 -4.67
N ASP A 125 22.98 28.20 -5.43
CA ASP A 125 21.92 27.25 -5.14
C ASP A 125 22.13 25.85 -5.79
N ALA A 126 23.30 25.64 -6.43
CA ALA A 126 23.57 24.35 -7.11
C ALA A 126 23.46 23.13 -6.17
N ASP A 127 23.74 23.32 -4.88
CA ASP A 127 23.68 22.26 -3.88
C ASP A 127 22.26 21.90 -3.44
N ALA A 128 21.24 22.67 -3.84
CA ALA A 128 19.83 22.41 -3.53
C ALA A 128 19.18 21.30 -4.40
N TRP A 129 19.97 20.50 -5.14
CA TRP A 129 19.48 19.44 -6.01
C TRP A 129 18.60 18.38 -5.30
N GLY A 130 18.75 18.23 -3.97
CA GLY A 130 17.90 17.36 -3.18
C GLY A 130 16.41 17.74 -3.19
N VAL A 131 16.07 18.99 -3.52
CA VAL A 131 14.68 19.46 -3.59
C VAL A 131 13.86 18.70 -4.63
N VAL A 132 14.48 18.21 -5.70
CA VAL A 132 13.79 17.56 -6.84
C VAL A 132 13.80 16.04 -6.82
N ILE A 133 14.34 15.40 -5.78
CA ILE A 133 14.53 13.94 -5.77
C ILE A 133 13.34 13.16 -5.20
N SER A 134 12.51 13.76 -4.36
CA SER A 134 11.43 13.07 -3.66
C SER A 134 10.10 13.14 -4.39
N THR A 135 9.25 12.14 -4.11
CA THR A 135 7.84 12.07 -4.53
C THR A 135 6.93 12.11 -3.31
N ASP A 136 5.88 12.91 -3.34
CA ASP A 136 4.86 12.95 -2.28
C ASP A 136 3.87 11.80 -2.42
N THR A 137 4.14 10.73 -1.68
CA THR A 137 3.34 9.49 -1.71
C THR A 137 1.88 9.74 -1.34
N ALA A 138 1.61 10.63 -0.37
CA ALA A 138 0.25 10.90 0.09
C ALA A 138 -0.62 11.51 -1.02
N PHE A 139 -0.09 12.48 -1.78
CA PHE A 139 -0.81 13.05 -2.92
C PHE A 139 -0.97 12.05 -4.07
N VAL A 140 0.09 11.31 -4.40
CA VAL A 140 0.04 10.30 -5.49
C VAL A 140 -1.03 9.25 -5.19
N MET A 141 -1.04 8.71 -3.96
CA MET A 141 -2.04 7.71 -3.56
C MET A 141 -3.46 8.29 -3.47
N GLY A 142 -3.58 9.54 -3.02
CA GLY A 142 -4.85 10.26 -3.02
C GLY A 142 -5.44 10.42 -4.43
N ILE A 143 -4.62 10.78 -5.41
CA ILE A 143 -5.05 10.87 -6.82
C ILE A 143 -5.44 9.48 -7.38
N LEU A 144 -4.63 8.45 -7.14
CA LEU A 144 -4.94 7.09 -7.59
C LEU A 144 -6.24 6.56 -7.00
N ALA A 145 -6.53 6.88 -5.74
CA ALA A 145 -7.77 6.46 -5.09
C ALA A 145 -9.04 7.07 -5.74
N VAL A 146 -8.93 8.24 -6.38
CA VAL A 146 -10.04 8.84 -7.16
C VAL A 146 -10.41 7.97 -8.37
N PHE A 147 -9.45 7.28 -8.97
CA PHE A 147 -9.70 6.40 -10.11
C PHE A 147 -10.22 5.01 -9.69
N GLY A 148 -9.99 4.60 -8.43
CA GLY A 148 -10.48 3.35 -7.86
C GLY A 148 -10.13 2.13 -8.72
N ASN A 149 -11.12 1.29 -9.01
CA ASN A 149 -10.96 0.05 -9.78
C ASN A 149 -10.79 0.26 -11.30
N ARG A 150 -10.73 1.52 -11.79
CA ARG A 150 -10.54 1.79 -13.22
C ARG A 150 -9.09 1.59 -13.69
N LEU A 151 -8.17 1.39 -12.78
CA LEU A 151 -6.75 1.17 -13.03
C LEU A 151 -6.31 -0.14 -12.38
N PRO A 152 -5.32 -0.84 -12.97
CA PRO A 152 -4.79 -2.07 -12.38
C PRO A 152 -4.22 -1.84 -10.97
N VAL A 153 -4.53 -2.75 -10.02
CA VAL A 153 -3.99 -2.70 -8.64
C VAL A 153 -2.46 -2.74 -8.65
N GLN A 154 -1.88 -3.41 -9.63
CA GLN A 154 -0.42 -3.51 -9.83
C GLN A 154 0.24 -2.15 -10.10
N LEU A 155 -0.48 -1.16 -10.67
CA LEU A 155 0.04 0.20 -10.82
C LEU A 155 0.23 0.86 -9.45
N ARG A 156 -0.73 0.64 -8.53
CA ARG A 156 -0.63 1.14 -7.17
C ARG A 156 0.56 0.52 -6.44
N ALA A 157 0.70 -0.81 -6.50
CA ALA A 157 1.84 -1.52 -5.91
C ALA A 157 3.18 -1.01 -6.48
N PHE A 158 3.28 -0.84 -7.82
CA PHE A 158 4.46 -0.28 -8.47
C PHE A 158 4.82 1.11 -7.93
N LEU A 159 3.84 2.02 -7.83
CA LEU A 159 4.08 3.40 -7.35
C LEU A 159 4.38 3.46 -5.85
N VAL A 160 3.79 2.60 -5.03
CA VAL A 160 4.13 2.47 -3.60
C VAL A 160 5.57 1.99 -3.43
N THR A 161 5.95 0.90 -4.11
CA THR A 161 7.33 0.38 -4.07
C THR A 161 8.35 1.43 -4.53
N LEU A 162 8.03 2.16 -5.61
CA LEU A 162 8.87 3.25 -6.12
C LEU A 162 9.00 4.35 -5.06
N ALA A 163 7.90 4.79 -4.44
CA ALA A 163 7.91 5.87 -3.45
C ALA A 163 8.69 5.48 -2.19
N VAL A 164 8.56 4.22 -1.72
CA VAL A 164 9.36 3.70 -0.59
C VAL A 164 10.87 3.80 -0.87
N VAL A 165 11.30 3.46 -2.08
CA VAL A 165 12.73 3.56 -2.47
C VAL A 165 13.16 5.03 -2.63
N ASP A 166 12.30 5.89 -3.19
CA ASP A 166 12.50 7.34 -3.28
C ASP A 166 12.69 7.97 -1.90
N ASP A 167 11.86 7.58 -0.94
CA ASP A 167 11.92 8.09 0.44
C ASP A 167 13.22 7.66 1.11
N VAL A 168 13.66 6.40 0.94
CA VAL A 168 14.97 5.94 1.44
C VAL A 168 16.11 6.75 0.84
N GLY A 169 16.06 7.00 -0.48
CA GLY A 169 17.06 7.81 -1.18
C GLY A 169 17.09 9.24 -0.65
N SER A 170 15.93 9.86 -0.46
CA SER A 170 15.81 11.22 0.09
C SER A 170 16.33 11.31 1.52
N LEU A 171 16.01 10.33 2.37
CA LEU A 171 16.54 10.26 3.74
C LEU A 171 18.06 10.13 3.77
N LEU A 172 18.62 9.32 2.86
CA LEU A 172 20.07 9.17 2.76
C LEU A 172 20.74 10.50 2.35
N VAL A 173 20.14 11.22 1.40
CA VAL A 173 20.64 12.54 0.95
C VAL A 173 20.56 13.56 2.08
N ILE A 174 19.43 13.66 2.79
CA ILE A 174 19.27 14.54 3.95
C ILE A 174 20.35 14.26 5.01
N ALA A 175 20.59 12.97 5.31
CA ALA A 175 21.54 12.57 6.34
C ALA A 175 23.02 12.85 5.96
N THR A 176 23.35 12.78 4.67
CA THR A 176 24.77 12.85 4.22
C THR A 176 25.16 14.18 3.62
N VAL A 177 24.26 14.82 2.87
CA VAL A 177 24.57 16.05 2.11
C VAL A 177 24.27 17.31 2.90
N TYR A 178 23.14 17.34 3.64
CA TYR A 178 22.67 18.56 4.31
C TYR A 178 23.05 18.66 5.79
N THR A 179 23.98 17.84 6.29
CA THR A 179 24.50 17.93 7.65
C THR A 179 25.71 18.87 7.70
N GLU A 180 25.62 20.02 8.38
CA GLU A 180 26.66 21.06 8.34
C GLU A 180 27.77 20.87 9.38
N ARG A 181 27.45 20.54 10.63
CA ARG A 181 28.42 20.43 11.74
C ARG A 181 28.12 19.22 12.58
N ILE A 182 29.11 18.36 12.75
CA ILE A 182 28.99 17.11 13.51
C ILE A 182 29.70 17.26 14.84
N SER A 183 28.94 17.16 15.94
CA SER A 183 29.47 17.02 17.28
C SER A 183 29.53 15.54 17.66
N PHE A 184 30.74 14.99 17.87
CA PHE A 184 30.91 13.55 18.08
C PHE A 184 30.40 13.04 19.44
N VAL A 185 30.38 13.90 20.48
CA VAL A 185 30.00 13.47 21.84
C VAL A 185 28.52 13.04 21.90
N PRO A 186 27.52 13.82 21.41
CA PRO A 186 26.15 13.35 21.36
C PRO A 186 25.95 12.14 20.43
N LEU A 187 26.74 12.02 19.34
CA LEU A 187 26.66 10.87 18.44
C LEU A 187 27.09 9.56 19.11
N ILE A 188 28.04 9.60 20.04
CA ILE A 188 28.35 8.43 20.88
C ILE A 188 27.09 8.02 21.68
N GLY A 189 26.36 8.99 22.21
CA GLY A 189 25.06 8.74 22.86
C GLY A 189 24.05 8.08 21.96
N VAL A 190 23.96 8.53 20.69
CA VAL A 190 23.09 7.89 19.66
C VAL A 190 23.46 6.42 19.47
N VAL A 191 24.75 6.12 19.32
CA VAL A 191 25.24 4.73 19.16
C VAL A 191 24.90 3.88 20.39
N VAL A 192 25.07 4.44 21.59
CA VAL A 192 24.73 3.74 22.85
C VAL A 192 23.24 3.43 22.92
N ILE A 193 22.37 4.42 22.63
CA ILE A 193 20.91 4.18 22.63
C ILE A 193 20.51 3.18 21.53
N ALA A 194 21.10 3.25 20.34
CA ALA A 194 20.88 2.28 19.28
C ALA A 194 21.29 0.85 19.70
N ALA A 195 22.44 0.70 20.36
CA ALA A 195 22.89 -0.57 20.91
C ALA A 195 21.96 -1.09 22.02
N LEU A 196 21.49 -0.20 22.90
CA LEU A 196 20.51 -0.56 23.94
C LEU A 196 19.18 -1.01 23.31
N LEU A 197 18.70 -0.31 22.29
CA LEU A 197 17.50 -0.72 21.54
C LEU A 197 17.68 -2.09 20.89
N PHE A 198 18.83 -2.36 20.31
CA PHE A 198 19.15 -3.68 19.76
C PHE A 198 19.12 -4.78 20.84
N LEU A 199 19.64 -4.50 22.05
CA LEU A 199 19.57 -5.42 23.19
C LEU A 199 18.12 -5.62 23.69
N VAL A 200 17.34 -4.54 23.76
CA VAL A 200 15.91 -4.59 24.11
C VAL A 200 15.12 -5.43 23.12
N GLN A 201 15.41 -5.28 21.82
CA GLN A 201 14.84 -6.10 20.76
C GLN A 201 15.17 -7.57 20.95
N ARG A 202 16.44 -7.89 21.23
CA ARG A 202 16.89 -9.28 21.46
C ARG A 202 16.30 -9.87 22.75
N ALA A 203 16.01 -9.03 23.74
CA ALA A 203 15.30 -9.42 24.97
C ALA A 203 13.78 -9.60 24.78
N ARG A 204 13.28 -9.46 23.54
CA ARG A 204 11.84 -9.58 23.19
C ARG A 204 10.93 -8.69 24.05
N VAL A 205 11.36 -7.47 24.34
CA VAL A 205 10.55 -6.49 25.06
C VAL A 205 9.61 -5.80 24.07
N TYR A 206 8.32 -6.13 24.12
CA TYR A 206 7.31 -5.63 23.17
C TYR A 206 6.51 -4.41 23.68
N ARG A 207 7.08 -3.64 24.63
CA ARG A 207 6.41 -2.50 25.24
C ARG A 207 6.68 -1.22 24.44
N SER A 208 5.66 -0.66 23.78
CA SER A 208 5.78 0.54 22.93
C SER A 208 6.39 1.76 23.66
N SER A 209 6.12 1.90 24.98
CA SER A 209 6.63 3.02 25.77
C SER A 209 8.17 3.09 25.85
N VAL A 210 8.86 1.94 25.77
CA VAL A 210 10.33 1.89 25.77
C VAL A 210 10.87 2.50 24.48
N TYR A 211 10.26 2.18 23.35
CA TYR A 211 10.66 2.69 22.04
C TYR A 211 10.33 4.18 21.88
N ILE A 212 9.20 4.64 22.46
CA ILE A 212 8.84 6.08 22.46
C ILE A 212 9.86 6.87 23.30
N ALA A 213 10.21 6.38 24.51
CA ALA A 213 11.22 7.03 25.34
C ALA A 213 12.61 7.08 24.66
N ALA A 214 13.01 5.97 24.04
CA ALA A 214 14.26 5.90 23.27
C ALA A 214 14.24 6.87 22.06
N GLY A 215 13.10 6.97 21.36
CA GLY A 215 12.92 7.92 20.26
C GLY A 215 13.08 9.37 20.70
N ALA A 216 12.45 9.76 21.80
CA ALA A 216 12.62 11.10 22.39
C ALA A 216 14.07 11.37 22.77
N THR A 217 14.77 10.37 23.37
CA THR A 217 16.19 10.50 23.72
C THR A 217 17.08 10.62 22.48
N LEU A 218 16.83 9.84 21.44
CA LEU A 218 17.54 9.92 20.15
C LEU A 218 17.35 11.30 19.53
N TRP A 219 16.11 11.82 19.52
CA TRP A 219 15.82 13.15 18.99
C TRP A 219 16.61 14.25 19.68
N LEU A 220 16.68 14.24 21.02
CA LEU A 220 17.47 15.19 21.80
C LEU A 220 18.98 15.07 21.52
N LEU A 221 19.50 13.85 21.36
CA LEU A 221 20.89 13.61 21.04
C LEU A 221 21.25 14.08 19.63
N PHE A 222 20.39 13.84 18.66
CA PHE A 222 20.57 14.34 17.30
C PHE A 222 20.52 15.86 17.27
N LEU A 223 19.55 16.49 17.94
CA LEU A 223 19.46 17.94 18.06
C LEU A 223 20.75 18.53 18.65
N ALA A 224 21.33 17.90 19.69
CA ALA A 224 22.57 18.34 20.30
C ALA A 224 23.81 18.04 19.45
N SER A 225 23.72 17.11 18.48
CA SER A 225 24.85 16.73 17.63
C SER A 225 25.06 17.63 16.41
N GLY A 226 24.09 18.48 16.07
CA GLY A 226 24.08 19.27 14.84
C GLY A 226 23.68 18.48 13.59
N VAL A 227 23.35 17.22 13.74
CA VAL A 227 22.70 16.40 12.71
C VAL A 227 21.20 16.63 12.80
N HIS A 228 20.48 16.66 11.65
CA HIS A 228 19.04 16.90 11.65
C HIS A 228 18.30 15.96 12.58
N ALA A 229 17.52 16.52 13.50
CA ALA A 229 16.84 15.79 14.56
C ALA A 229 15.82 14.77 14.02
N THR A 230 15.29 14.98 12.82
CA THR A 230 14.37 14.08 12.11
C THR A 230 14.97 12.70 11.82
N ILE A 231 16.32 12.59 11.70
CA ILE A 231 17.04 11.31 11.51
C ILE A 231 16.83 10.37 12.69
N ALA A 232 16.53 10.90 13.88
CA ALA A 232 16.17 10.08 15.02
C ALA A 232 14.97 9.15 14.73
N GLY A 233 13.97 9.66 14.00
CA GLY A 233 12.83 8.86 13.54
C GLY A 233 13.24 7.73 12.62
N VAL A 234 14.15 8.02 11.69
CA VAL A 234 14.69 7.03 10.74
C VAL A 234 15.42 5.92 11.46
N VAL A 235 16.37 6.28 12.34
CA VAL A 235 17.15 5.29 13.11
C VAL A 235 16.24 4.45 13.99
N LEU A 236 15.27 5.05 14.67
CA LEU A 236 14.30 4.33 15.48
C LEU A 236 13.49 3.34 14.65
N GLY A 237 12.93 3.76 13.50
CA GLY A 237 12.12 2.92 12.64
C GLY A 237 12.89 1.73 12.09
N LEU A 238 14.12 1.96 11.62
CA LEU A 238 14.99 0.90 11.14
C LEU A 238 15.44 -0.08 12.24
N LEU A 239 15.46 0.33 13.51
CA LEU A 239 15.77 -0.54 14.63
C LEU A 239 14.58 -1.35 15.14
N LEU A 240 13.32 -0.97 14.86
CA LEU A 240 12.17 -1.74 15.33
C LEU A 240 12.08 -3.11 14.64
N PRO A 241 11.78 -4.19 15.41
CA PRO A 241 11.70 -5.52 14.82
C PRO A 241 10.44 -5.67 13.95
N VAL A 242 10.64 -6.28 12.77
CA VAL A 242 9.59 -6.78 11.89
C VAL A 242 9.72 -8.29 11.85
N PHE A 243 8.65 -9.00 12.09
CA PHE A 243 8.63 -10.46 12.02
C PHE A 243 7.23 -10.93 11.59
N PRO A 244 7.13 -12.02 10.83
CA PRO A 244 5.85 -12.62 10.52
C PRO A 244 5.19 -13.14 11.80
N PRO A 245 3.85 -13.18 11.88
CA PRO A 245 3.14 -13.76 13.00
C PRO A 245 3.58 -15.21 13.23
N GLU A 246 4.09 -15.52 14.43
CA GLU A 246 4.39 -16.91 14.78
C GLU A 246 3.07 -17.65 15.05
N ARG A 247 2.81 -18.75 14.35
CA ARG A 247 1.60 -19.57 14.52
C ARG A 247 1.29 -19.91 15.97
N SER A 248 2.31 -20.21 16.76
CA SER A 248 2.16 -20.49 18.21
C SER A 248 1.59 -19.31 19.01
N GLU A 249 1.96 -18.07 18.65
CA GLU A 249 1.45 -16.87 19.31
C GLU A 249 0.02 -16.53 18.83
N VAL A 250 -0.30 -16.78 17.57
CA VAL A 250 -1.66 -16.62 17.01
C VAL A 250 -2.63 -17.58 17.70
N LEU A 251 -2.30 -18.87 17.75
CA LEU A 251 -3.12 -19.89 18.45
C LEU A 251 -3.29 -19.58 19.94
N ARG A 252 -2.23 -19.04 20.57
CA ARG A 252 -2.33 -18.61 21.96
C ARG A 252 -3.24 -17.41 22.15
N ALA A 253 -3.22 -16.45 21.21
CA ALA A 253 -4.12 -15.30 21.22
C ALA A 253 -5.57 -15.73 21.04
N GLU A 254 -5.84 -16.70 20.16
CA GLU A 254 -7.14 -17.31 19.97
C GLU A 254 -7.64 -17.99 21.26
N GLU A 255 -6.82 -18.83 21.88
CA GLU A 255 -7.17 -19.51 23.15
C GLU A 255 -7.50 -18.50 24.25
N LEU A 256 -6.70 -17.42 24.39
CA LEU A 256 -6.94 -16.36 25.37
C LEU A 256 -8.23 -15.59 25.08
N THR A 257 -8.54 -15.35 23.82
CA THR A 257 -9.79 -14.71 23.39
C THR A 257 -10.99 -15.61 23.66
N HIS A 258 -10.86 -16.90 23.41
CA HIS A 258 -11.88 -17.89 23.71
C HIS A 258 -12.13 -18.00 25.25
N ARG A 259 -11.08 -17.93 26.06
CA ARG A 259 -11.22 -17.88 27.53
C ARG A 259 -11.96 -16.62 27.98
N PHE A 260 -11.67 -15.46 27.36
CA PHE A 260 -12.39 -14.21 27.64
C PHE A 260 -13.88 -14.33 27.29
N ARG A 261 -14.23 -14.93 26.14
CA ARG A 261 -15.64 -15.17 25.75
C ARG A 261 -16.39 -16.03 26.78
N ARG A 262 -15.73 -17.02 27.39
CA ARG A 262 -16.33 -17.89 28.43
C ARG A 262 -16.45 -17.21 29.78
N THR A 263 -15.49 -16.37 30.12
CA THR A 263 -15.42 -15.69 31.44
C THR A 263 -15.00 -14.23 31.22
N PRO A 264 -15.97 -13.31 30.92
CA PRO A 264 -15.68 -11.93 30.58
C PRO A 264 -15.36 -11.10 31.83
N VAL A 265 -14.14 -11.25 32.37
CA VAL A 265 -13.61 -10.46 33.49
C VAL A 265 -12.36 -9.69 33.05
N ALA A 266 -11.99 -8.63 33.79
CA ALA A 266 -10.89 -7.76 33.45
C ALA A 266 -9.54 -8.50 33.25
N SER A 267 -9.26 -9.53 34.05
CA SER A 267 -8.04 -10.31 33.96
C SER A 267 -7.94 -11.14 32.67
N THR A 268 -9.03 -11.81 32.28
CA THR A 268 -9.07 -12.58 31.02
C THR A 268 -9.09 -11.65 29.80
N GLY A 269 -9.74 -10.49 29.90
CA GLY A 269 -9.70 -9.45 28.87
C GLY A 269 -8.28 -8.90 28.65
N SER A 270 -7.58 -8.57 29.74
CA SER A 270 -6.16 -8.13 29.63
C SER A 270 -5.26 -9.21 29.05
N ALA A 271 -5.46 -10.47 29.42
CA ALA A 271 -4.69 -11.58 28.88
C ALA A 271 -4.92 -11.76 27.37
N ALA A 272 -6.17 -11.65 26.90
CA ALA A 272 -6.53 -11.71 25.48
C ALA A 272 -5.86 -10.58 24.67
N VAL A 273 -5.96 -9.33 25.18
CA VAL A 273 -5.30 -8.18 24.55
C VAL A 273 -3.78 -8.38 24.47
N ILE A 274 -3.14 -8.86 25.54
CA ILE A 274 -1.70 -9.12 25.54
C ILE A 274 -1.35 -10.25 24.54
N GLY A 275 -2.18 -11.28 24.42
CA GLY A 275 -2.01 -12.35 23.44
C GLY A 275 -2.03 -11.81 22.01
N ILE A 276 -3.04 -11.03 21.66
CA ILE A 276 -3.17 -10.39 20.34
C ILE A 276 -1.99 -9.44 20.07
N LEU A 277 -1.59 -8.63 21.06
CA LEU A 277 -0.45 -7.72 20.90
C LEU A 277 0.90 -8.44 20.70
N ARG A 278 1.03 -9.70 21.11
CA ARG A 278 2.24 -10.50 20.89
C ARG A 278 2.26 -11.17 19.53
N SER A 279 1.10 -11.48 18.96
CA SER A 279 1.02 -12.09 17.62
C SER A 279 1.30 -11.11 16.48
N VAL A 280 1.23 -9.79 16.73
CA VAL A 280 1.49 -8.74 15.73
C VAL A 280 2.83 -8.06 16.02
N SER A 281 3.62 -7.79 14.99
CA SER A 281 4.92 -7.13 15.14
C SER A 281 4.79 -5.72 15.75
N ILE A 282 5.81 -5.27 16.48
CA ILE A 282 5.82 -3.91 17.03
C ILE A 282 5.78 -2.87 15.91
N ASN A 283 6.47 -3.14 14.81
CA ASN A 283 6.50 -2.28 13.64
C ASN A 283 5.09 -2.01 13.12
N GLU A 284 4.29 -3.04 12.82
CA GLU A 284 2.91 -2.91 12.33
C GLU A 284 2.00 -2.18 13.33
N ARG A 285 2.12 -2.50 14.63
CA ARG A 285 1.35 -1.81 15.66
C ARG A 285 1.67 -0.32 15.75
N MET A 286 2.95 0.04 15.59
CA MET A 286 3.36 1.44 15.57
C MET A 286 2.91 2.14 14.29
N GLN A 287 2.96 1.48 13.14
CA GLN A 287 2.40 2.02 11.89
C GLN A 287 0.90 2.32 12.04
N LEU A 288 0.11 1.35 12.50
CA LEU A 288 -1.35 1.51 12.69
C LEU A 288 -1.69 2.64 13.68
N ALA A 289 -0.86 2.85 14.70
CA ALA A 289 -1.08 3.91 15.67
C ALA A 289 -0.65 5.29 15.15
N LEU A 290 0.44 5.36 14.39
CA LEU A 290 1.05 6.61 13.93
C LEU A 290 0.46 7.12 12.61
N ALA A 291 0.12 6.25 11.67
CA ALA A 291 -0.37 6.65 10.36
C ALA A 291 -1.55 7.65 10.43
N PRO A 292 -2.59 7.47 11.26
CA PRO A 292 -3.65 8.47 11.37
C PRO A 292 -3.15 9.82 11.91
N ILE A 293 -2.22 9.81 12.87
CA ILE A 293 -1.67 11.03 13.47
C ILE A 293 -0.81 11.77 12.45
N VAL A 294 0.05 11.04 11.76
CA VAL A 294 0.95 11.61 10.76
C VAL A 294 0.15 12.17 9.59
N ASN A 295 -0.76 11.39 9.02
CA ASN A 295 -1.48 11.79 7.80
C ASN A 295 -2.55 12.87 8.05
N LEU A 296 -3.18 12.90 9.22
CA LEU A 296 -4.27 13.84 9.51
C LEU A 296 -3.82 15.07 10.31
N ILE A 297 -2.67 15.04 10.98
CA ILE A 297 -2.20 16.13 11.84
C ILE A 297 -0.82 16.60 11.41
N VAL A 298 0.20 15.72 11.43
CA VAL A 298 1.60 16.12 11.24
C VAL A 298 1.81 16.72 9.85
N VAL A 299 1.44 16.01 8.80
CA VAL A 299 1.63 16.43 7.41
C VAL A 299 0.81 17.67 7.06
N PRO A 300 -0.49 17.79 7.41
CA PRO A 300 -1.24 19.03 7.23
C PRO A 300 -0.69 20.23 8.01
N VAL A 301 -0.26 20.05 9.26
CA VAL A 301 0.36 21.14 10.05
C VAL A 301 1.70 21.55 9.45
N PHE A 302 2.50 20.60 8.98
CA PHE A 302 3.74 20.88 8.24
C PHE A 302 3.46 21.71 6.97
N ALA A 303 2.47 21.31 6.17
CA ALA A 303 2.08 22.09 4.99
C ALA A 303 1.58 23.49 5.36
N LEU A 304 0.81 23.60 6.45
CA LEU A 304 0.33 24.91 6.92
C LEU A 304 1.47 25.84 7.33
N SER A 305 2.59 25.32 7.85
CA SER A 305 3.74 26.13 8.27
C SER A 305 4.75 26.43 7.15
N ASN A 306 4.80 25.59 6.09
CA ASN A 306 5.88 25.67 5.09
C ASN A 306 5.40 26.03 3.67
N ALA A 307 4.10 25.88 3.36
CA ALA A 307 3.57 26.18 2.04
C ALA A 307 3.13 27.64 1.85
N GLY A 308 3.16 28.46 2.91
CA GLY A 308 2.78 29.86 2.83
C GLY A 308 3.83 30.69 2.09
N VAL A 309 3.49 31.10 0.87
CA VAL A 309 4.33 31.97 0.02
C VAL A 309 3.55 33.21 -0.37
N ILE A 310 4.18 34.36 -0.32
CA ILE A 310 3.59 35.63 -0.77
C ILE A 310 3.58 35.62 -2.30
N ILE A 311 2.39 35.62 -2.88
CA ILE A 311 2.17 35.64 -4.32
C ILE A 311 1.86 37.09 -4.74
N SER A 312 2.91 37.84 -5.10
CA SER A 312 2.80 39.17 -5.69
C SER A 312 3.27 39.15 -7.14
N GLY A 313 2.93 40.18 -7.91
CA GLY A 313 3.43 40.29 -9.27
C GLY A 313 4.96 40.38 -9.34
N GLU A 314 5.61 40.94 -8.34
CA GLU A 314 7.06 41.05 -8.23
C GLU A 314 7.69 39.70 -7.87
N THR A 315 7.17 39.01 -6.86
CA THR A 315 7.68 37.67 -6.45
C THR A 315 7.54 36.66 -7.57
N LEU A 316 6.41 36.63 -8.27
CA LEU A 316 6.22 35.73 -9.43
C LEU A 316 7.19 36.10 -10.57
N GLN A 317 7.36 37.40 -10.87
CA GLN A 317 8.29 37.82 -11.92
C GLN A 317 9.73 37.45 -11.56
N HIS A 318 10.11 37.54 -10.29
CA HIS A 318 11.44 37.14 -9.81
C HIS A 318 11.61 35.64 -9.92
N ALA A 319 10.68 34.86 -9.37
CA ALA A 319 10.72 33.42 -9.38
C ALA A 319 10.80 32.83 -10.81
N PHE A 320 9.98 33.32 -11.75
CA PHE A 320 10.03 32.83 -13.14
C PHE A 320 11.23 33.33 -13.96
N LYS A 321 12.05 34.24 -13.43
CA LYS A 321 13.37 34.61 -14.00
C LYS A 321 14.51 33.82 -13.36
N SER A 322 14.28 33.22 -12.20
CA SER A 322 15.28 32.48 -11.43
C SER A 322 15.57 31.12 -12.09
N PRO A 323 16.85 30.78 -12.36
CA PRO A 323 17.21 29.44 -12.82
C PRO A 323 16.83 28.34 -11.80
N LEU A 324 16.80 28.68 -10.50
CA LEU A 324 16.40 27.78 -9.42
C LEU A 324 14.96 27.26 -9.61
N THR A 325 14.01 28.15 -9.86
CA THR A 325 12.61 27.80 -10.11
C THR A 325 12.46 26.87 -11.33
N TRP A 326 13.11 27.21 -12.44
CA TRP A 326 13.06 26.37 -13.64
C TRP A 326 13.76 25.03 -13.48
N GLY A 327 14.88 25.01 -12.75
CA GLY A 327 15.58 23.79 -12.39
C GLY A 327 14.69 22.84 -11.58
N ILE A 328 13.91 23.39 -10.62
CA ILE A 328 12.95 22.62 -9.82
C ILE A 328 11.79 22.10 -10.69
N ILE A 329 11.17 22.97 -11.51
CA ILE A 329 10.06 22.57 -12.38
C ILE A 329 10.52 21.49 -13.39
N ALA A 330 11.65 21.72 -14.06
CA ALA A 330 12.21 20.79 -15.04
C ALA A 330 12.62 19.46 -14.37
N GLY A 331 13.23 19.51 -13.19
CA GLY A 331 13.63 18.34 -12.42
C GLY A 331 12.43 17.50 -11.98
N LEU A 332 11.44 18.13 -11.33
CA LEU A 332 10.26 17.42 -10.82
C LEU A 332 9.36 16.92 -11.95
N VAL A 333 8.94 17.77 -12.88
CA VAL A 333 7.99 17.37 -13.95
C VAL A 333 8.67 16.53 -15.03
N GLY A 334 9.79 17.04 -15.58
CA GLY A 334 10.50 16.38 -16.67
C GLY A 334 11.43 15.28 -16.20
N GLY A 335 12.25 15.57 -15.19
CA GLY A 335 13.30 14.68 -14.70
C GLY A 335 12.74 13.41 -14.05
N LYS A 336 11.75 13.54 -13.18
CA LYS A 336 11.05 12.39 -12.57
C LYS A 336 10.40 11.51 -13.62
N TYR A 337 9.64 12.10 -14.53
CA TYR A 337 9.01 11.36 -15.62
C TYR A 337 10.04 10.59 -16.46
N LEU A 338 11.09 11.26 -16.95
CA LEU A 338 12.13 10.65 -17.78
C LEU A 338 12.90 9.57 -17.01
N GLY A 339 13.23 9.82 -15.75
CA GLY A 339 13.92 8.88 -14.88
C GLY A 339 13.09 7.63 -14.65
N VAL A 340 11.86 7.78 -14.15
CA VAL A 340 11.01 6.66 -13.78
C VAL A 340 10.53 5.87 -15.01
N PHE A 341 9.93 6.55 -16.00
CA PHE A 341 9.41 5.86 -17.19
C PHE A 341 10.53 5.30 -18.06
N GLY A 342 11.57 6.10 -18.31
CA GLY A 342 12.71 5.69 -19.13
C GLY A 342 13.44 4.48 -18.54
N ALA A 343 13.72 4.52 -17.23
CA ALA A 343 14.38 3.40 -16.55
C ALA A 343 13.50 2.15 -16.49
N SER A 344 12.18 2.28 -16.33
CA SER A 344 11.26 1.15 -16.41
C SER A 344 11.32 0.45 -17.75
N ILE A 345 11.37 1.20 -18.86
CA ILE A 345 11.53 0.63 -20.21
C ILE A 345 12.91 -0.04 -20.37
N ILE A 346 13.98 0.60 -19.88
CA ILE A 346 15.33 0.06 -19.97
C ILE A 346 15.46 -1.23 -19.17
N ALA A 347 14.95 -1.24 -17.91
CA ALA A 347 15.02 -2.40 -17.02
C ALA A 347 14.30 -3.62 -17.62
N THR A 348 13.13 -3.42 -18.21
CA THR A 348 12.36 -4.49 -18.85
C THR A 348 13.02 -4.97 -20.15
N LYS A 349 13.54 -4.07 -20.99
CA LYS A 349 14.25 -4.44 -22.23
C LYS A 349 15.56 -5.18 -21.95
N LEU A 350 16.28 -4.80 -20.91
CA LEU A 350 17.51 -5.49 -20.47
C LEU A 350 17.22 -6.76 -19.65
N ARG A 351 15.96 -7.12 -19.45
CA ARG A 351 15.53 -8.28 -18.66
C ARG A 351 16.07 -8.28 -17.22
N ILE A 352 16.24 -7.10 -16.63
CA ILE A 352 16.61 -6.93 -15.20
C ILE A 352 15.43 -7.37 -14.33
N GLY A 353 14.20 -7.14 -14.82
CA GLY A 353 12.96 -7.58 -14.21
C GLY A 353 11.83 -7.63 -15.22
N GLU A 354 10.69 -8.13 -14.77
CA GLU A 354 9.47 -8.23 -15.58
C GLU A 354 8.40 -7.33 -14.97
N LEU A 355 7.51 -6.80 -15.83
CA LEU A 355 6.34 -6.06 -15.34
C LEU A 355 5.37 -7.07 -14.73
N ALA A 356 4.70 -6.65 -13.66
CA ALA A 356 3.60 -7.43 -13.09
C ALA A 356 2.53 -7.69 -14.16
N GLN A 357 1.87 -8.84 -14.07
CA GLN A 357 0.76 -9.18 -14.95
C GLN A 357 -0.28 -8.05 -14.92
N CYS A 358 -0.89 -7.76 -16.06
CA CYS A 358 -1.84 -6.65 -16.27
C CYS A 358 -1.25 -5.23 -16.21
N LEU A 359 0.04 -5.04 -15.91
CA LEU A 359 0.70 -3.74 -15.93
C LEU A 359 1.34 -3.48 -17.32
N ALA A 360 0.72 -2.61 -18.11
CA ALA A 360 1.26 -2.21 -19.40
C ALA A 360 2.07 -0.91 -19.29
N TYR A 361 2.97 -0.66 -20.27
CA TYR A 361 3.77 0.57 -20.32
C TYR A 361 2.92 1.85 -20.29
N ARG A 362 1.68 1.84 -20.83
CA ARG A 362 0.75 2.98 -20.74
C ARG A 362 0.37 3.35 -19.30
N HIS A 363 0.23 2.36 -18.42
CA HIS A 363 -0.05 2.58 -17.01
C HIS A 363 1.15 3.20 -16.30
N ILE A 364 2.36 2.67 -16.55
CA ILE A 364 3.61 3.21 -16.00
C ILE A 364 3.84 4.63 -16.54
N ASN A 365 3.58 4.89 -17.83
CA ASN A 365 3.69 6.21 -18.42
C ASN A 365 2.81 7.23 -17.68
N ALA A 366 1.54 6.89 -17.43
CA ALA A 366 0.63 7.78 -16.71
C ALA A 366 1.00 7.91 -15.22
N GLY A 367 1.37 6.81 -14.56
CA GLY A 367 1.81 6.81 -13.16
C GLY A 367 3.09 7.60 -12.93
N SER A 368 4.07 7.49 -13.84
CA SER A 368 5.34 8.23 -13.71
C SER A 368 5.19 9.76 -13.85
N MET A 369 4.12 10.25 -14.48
CA MET A 369 3.83 11.69 -14.50
C MET A 369 3.41 12.23 -13.13
N LEU A 370 2.81 11.38 -12.27
CA LEU A 370 2.46 11.77 -10.89
C LEU A 370 3.67 11.84 -9.96
N THR A 371 4.76 11.13 -10.28
CA THR A 371 5.96 11.11 -9.41
C THR A 371 6.67 12.47 -9.33
N GLY A 372 6.34 13.41 -10.21
CA GLY A 372 6.78 14.81 -10.14
C GLY A 372 6.12 15.65 -9.04
N ILE A 373 5.16 15.10 -8.27
CA ILE A 373 4.60 15.77 -7.09
C ILE A 373 5.58 15.60 -5.95
N GLY A 374 6.43 16.62 -5.68
CA GLY A 374 7.46 16.53 -4.63
C GLY A 374 7.05 17.14 -3.29
N PHE A 375 5.98 17.88 -3.25
CA PHE A 375 5.45 18.81 -2.27
C PHE A 375 6.07 18.74 -0.85
N THR A 376 5.71 17.75 -0.01
CA THR A 376 6.08 17.72 1.43
C THR A 376 7.59 17.63 1.65
N ILE A 377 8.26 16.65 1.08
CA ILE A 377 9.71 16.46 1.29
C ILE A 377 10.51 17.51 0.54
N SER A 378 10.05 17.96 -0.64
CA SER A 378 10.70 19.07 -1.36
C SER A 378 10.68 20.36 -0.55
N LEU A 379 9.53 20.72 0.07
CA LEU A 379 9.45 21.88 0.96
C LEU A 379 10.36 21.73 2.18
N PHE A 380 10.45 20.52 2.74
CA PHE A 380 11.35 20.24 3.86
C PHE A 380 12.84 20.44 3.46
N ILE A 381 13.23 19.96 2.28
CA ILE A 381 14.62 20.08 1.82
C ILE A 381 14.96 21.53 1.46
N ILE A 382 14.00 22.34 0.99
CA ILE A 382 14.24 23.79 0.76
C ILE A 382 14.77 24.47 2.02
N ASP A 383 14.12 24.24 3.15
CA ASP A 383 14.53 24.85 4.43
C ASP A 383 15.91 24.38 4.91
N LEU A 384 16.34 23.17 4.50
CA LEU A 384 17.65 22.62 4.84
C LEU A 384 18.75 23.08 3.88
N ALA A 385 18.45 23.17 2.59
CA ALA A 385 19.44 23.37 1.54
C ALA A 385 19.68 24.85 1.21
N ILE A 386 18.67 25.70 1.36
CA ILE A 386 18.70 27.10 0.91
C ILE A 386 18.61 28.01 2.12
N LYS A 387 19.59 28.95 2.24
CA LYS A 387 19.65 29.87 3.39
C LYS A 387 19.07 31.26 3.08
N ASP A 388 19.06 31.65 1.82
CA ASP A 388 18.52 32.93 1.40
C ASP A 388 17.00 32.88 1.33
N GLU A 389 16.31 33.78 2.01
CA GLU A 389 14.84 33.84 2.09
C GLU A 389 14.18 34.07 0.72
N THR A 390 14.85 34.84 -0.17
CA THR A 390 14.35 35.11 -1.52
C THR A 390 14.43 33.84 -2.37
N ALA A 391 15.57 33.14 -2.32
CA ALA A 391 15.77 31.88 -3.01
C ALA A 391 14.84 30.80 -2.45
N GLN A 392 14.57 30.76 -1.14
CA GLN A 392 13.56 29.85 -0.56
C GLN A 392 12.16 30.14 -1.13
N SER A 393 11.78 31.41 -1.26
CA SER A 393 10.49 31.79 -1.85
C SER A 393 10.38 31.35 -3.31
N ASP A 394 11.43 31.57 -4.11
CA ASP A 394 11.53 31.13 -5.50
C ASP A 394 11.41 29.59 -5.62
N ALA A 395 12.13 28.87 -4.75
CA ALA A 395 12.10 27.42 -4.71
C ALA A 395 10.71 26.87 -4.32
N ARG A 396 10.05 27.47 -3.32
CA ARG A 396 8.68 27.09 -2.91
C ARG A 396 7.68 27.30 -4.04
N ILE A 397 7.77 28.44 -4.77
CA ILE A 397 6.95 28.70 -5.98
C ILE A 397 7.24 27.63 -7.04
N GLY A 398 8.50 27.27 -7.24
CA GLY A 398 8.91 26.21 -8.17
C GLY A 398 8.28 24.87 -7.83
N VAL A 399 8.37 24.44 -6.56
CA VAL A 399 7.80 23.14 -6.07
C VAL A 399 6.28 23.14 -6.18
N LEU A 400 5.60 24.20 -5.75
CA LEU A 400 4.14 24.31 -5.85
C LEU A 400 3.68 24.23 -7.31
N THR A 401 4.34 25.00 -8.20
CA THR A 401 4.03 25.01 -9.63
C THR A 401 4.27 23.63 -10.25
N ALA A 402 5.41 23.02 -9.96
CA ALA A 402 5.75 21.67 -10.45
C ALA A 402 4.75 20.61 -9.98
N SER A 403 4.39 20.63 -8.69
CA SER A 403 3.43 19.67 -8.10
C SER A 403 2.03 19.81 -8.71
N ILE A 404 1.55 21.03 -8.93
CA ILE A 404 0.27 21.27 -9.61
C ILE A 404 0.32 20.78 -11.05
N LEU A 405 1.38 21.09 -11.80
CA LEU A 405 1.54 20.65 -13.18
C LEU A 405 1.61 19.12 -13.27
N ALA A 406 2.42 18.48 -12.43
CA ALA A 406 2.53 17.03 -12.38
C ALA A 406 1.19 16.35 -12.03
N ALA A 407 0.44 16.90 -11.07
CA ALA A 407 -0.88 16.41 -10.70
C ALA A 407 -1.87 16.50 -11.88
N ILE A 408 -1.94 17.66 -12.56
CA ILE A 408 -2.85 17.85 -13.70
C ILE A 408 -2.47 16.92 -14.85
N ILE A 409 -1.19 16.90 -15.24
CA ILE A 409 -0.71 16.07 -16.35
C ILE A 409 -0.93 14.59 -16.03
N GLY A 410 -0.59 14.16 -14.80
CA GLY A 410 -0.79 12.79 -14.35
C GLY A 410 -2.26 12.37 -14.31
N MET A 411 -3.15 13.21 -13.76
CA MET A 411 -4.60 12.95 -13.76
C MET A 411 -5.16 12.82 -15.17
N VAL A 412 -4.77 13.71 -16.09
CA VAL A 412 -5.19 13.63 -17.50
C VAL A 412 -4.68 12.35 -18.15
N ALA A 413 -3.40 12.01 -17.93
CA ALA A 413 -2.81 10.79 -18.47
C ALA A 413 -3.50 9.51 -17.92
N LEU A 414 -3.79 9.47 -16.61
CA LEU A 414 -4.54 8.37 -15.99
C LEU A 414 -5.98 8.28 -16.53
N ALA A 415 -6.67 9.41 -16.69
CA ALA A 415 -8.02 9.44 -17.25
C ALA A 415 -8.05 8.94 -18.70
N LEU A 416 -7.07 9.34 -19.52
CA LEU A 416 -6.93 8.86 -20.90
C LEU A 416 -6.60 7.35 -20.93
N THR A 417 -5.73 6.88 -20.04
CA THR A 417 -5.38 5.47 -19.93
C THR A 417 -6.59 4.63 -19.50
N ALA A 418 -7.32 5.06 -18.47
CA ALA A 418 -8.54 4.39 -18.02
C ALA A 418 -9.64 4.39 -19.09
N ALA A 419 -9.79 5.51 -19.85
CA ALA A 419 -10.74 5.59 -20.96
C ALA A 419 -10.32 4.69 -22.14
N TYR A 420 -9.00 4.58 -22.40
CA TYR A 420 -8.48 3.66 -23.40
C TYR A 420 -8.76 2.20 -23.01
N ASP A 421 -8.47 1.84 -21.76
CA ASP A 421 -8.70 0.49 -21.23
C ASP A 421 -10.18 0.14 -21.26
N ALA A 422 -11.06 1.07 -20.85
CA ALA A 422 -12.51 0.87 -20.91
C ALA A 422 -13.04 0.69 -22.35
N ARG A 423 -12.41 1.35 -23.36
CA ARG A 423 -12.80 1.20 -24.77
C ARG A 423 -12.27 -0.07 -25.43
N HIS A 424 -11.16 -0.57 -24.94
CA HIS A 424 -10.48 -1.78 -25.43
C HIS A 424 -10.60 -2.92 -24.43
N ALA A 425 -11.37 -2.73 -23.35
CA ALA A 425 -11.82 -3.85 -22.56
C ALA A 425 -12.52 -4.83 -23.52
N PRO A 426 -12.17 -6.10 -23.53
CA PRO A 426 -12.96 -7.09 -24.24
C PRO A 426 -14.42 -6.87 -23.83
N GLU A 427 -15.35 -6.92 -24.80
CA GLU A 427 -16.79 -6.94 -24.51
C GLU A 427 -16.98 -7.77 -23.25
N ARG A 428 -17.74 -7.25 -22.26
CA ARG A 428 -17.89 -7.81 -20.90
C ARG A 428 -17.63 -9.30 -20.91
N THR A 429 -16.60 -9.75 -20.23
CA THR A 429 -16.14 -11.12 -20.31
C THR A 429 -17.34 -12.02 -20.07
N ARG A 430 -17.83 -12.64 -21.12
CA ARG A 430 -18.91 -13.60 -21.03
C ARG A 430 -18.32 -14.98 -20.81
N LEU A 431 -19.07 -15.80 -20.15
CA LEU A 431 -18.70 -17.20 -19.96
C LEU A 431 -18.46 -17.85 -21.33
N ASN A 432 -17.22 -18.20 -21.60
CA ASN A 432 -16.81 -18.72 -22.91
C ASN A 432 -17.37 -20.12 -23.16
N ARG A 433 -17.40 -20.93 -22.12
CA ARG A 433 -17.90 -22.32 -22.17
C ARG A 433 -19.24 -22.42 -21.45
N SER A 434 -20.25 -22.92 -22.15
CA SER A 434 -21.55 -23.25 -21.54
C SER A 434 -21.39 -24.28 -20.42
N ILE A 435 -22.34 -24.26 -19.47
CA ILE A 435 -22.36 -25.21 -18.36
C ILE A 435 -22.78 -26.58 -18.88
N ASP A 436 -21.94 -27.57 -18.62
CA ASP A 436 -22.19 -28.99 -18.97
C ASP A 436 -22.37 -29.81 -17.69
N PRO A 437 -23.60 -30.31 -17.38
CA PRO A 437 -23.85 -31.10 -16.18
C PRO A 437 -23.05 -32.41 -16.07
N LYS A 438 -22.47 -32.86 -17.17
CA LYS A 438 -21.63 -34.08 -17.17
C LYS A 438 -20.18 -33.81 -16.83
N ARG A 439 -19.79 -32.54 -16.93
CA ARG A 439 -18.41 -32.10 -16.76
C ARG A 439 -18.24 -31.19 -15.56
N ASP A 440 -19.11 -30.20 -15.41
CA ASP A 440 -18.97 -29.18 -14.41
C ASP A 440 -19.39 -29.66 -13.02
N HIS A 441 -18.72 -29.17 -11.97
CA HIS A 441 -19.10 -29.46 -10.59
C HIS A 441 -20.26 -28.56 -10.19
N ILE A 442 -21.49 -29.11 -10.25
CA ILE A 442 -22.74 -28.40 -9.99
C ILE A 442 -23.26 -28.74 -8.59
N LEU A 443 -23.59 -27.71 -7.82
CA LEU A 443 -24.32 -27.77 -6.57
C LEU A 443 -25.68 -27.11 -6.72
N GLY A 444 -26.75 -27.78 -6.33
CA GLY A 444 -28.15 -27.40 -6.54
C GLY A 444 -28.77 -28.06 -7.74
N ASP A 445 -29.98 -27.63 -8.14
CA ASP A 445 -30.67 -28.20 -9.31
C ASP A 445 -29.93 -27.76 -10.60
N PRO A 446 -29.48 -28.70 -11.46
CA PRO A 446 -28.85 -28.38 -12.74
C PRO A 446 -29.71 -27.50 -13.67
N ASN A 447 -31.02 -27.48 -13.46
CA ASN A 447 -31.97 -26.70 -14.24
C ASN A 447 -32.45 -25.42 -13.52
N ALA A 448 -31.84 -25.08 -12.40
CA ALA A 448 -32.18 -23.86 -11.65
C ALA A 448 -32.14 -22.62 -12.54
N PRO A 449 -33.08 -21.67 -12.36
CA PRO A 449 -33.16 -20.46 -13.18
C PRO A 449 -31.96 -19.53 -12.96
N LEU A 450 -31.42 -19.48 -11.74
CA LEU A 450 -30.26 -18.65 -11.43
C LEU A 450 -28.97 -19.47 -11.49
N THR A 451 -27.92 -18.82 -11.97
CA THR A 451 -26.61 -19.46 -12.12
C THR A 451 -25.53 -18.58 -11.50
N LEU A 452 -24.70 -19.17 -10.66
CA LEU A 452 -23.47 -18.59 -10.13
C LEU A 452 -22.29 -19.50 -10.47
N VAL A 453 -21.36 -19.05 -11.30
CA VAL A 453 -20.15 -19.79 -11.66
C VAL A 453 -18.96 -19.18 -10.96
N GLU A 454 -18.15 -20.01 -10.32
CA GLU A 454 -16.90 -19.62 -9.65
C GLU A 454 -15.71 -20.24 -10.38
N TYR A 455 -14.74 -19.40 -10.77
CA TYR A 455 -13.39 -19.83 -11.13
C TYR A 455 -12.47 -19.52 -9.96
N ALA A 456 -11.94 -20.56 -9.31
CA ALA A 456 -11.15 -20.40 -8.10
C ALA A 456 -9.83 -21.17 -8.12
N GLN A 457 -8.82 -20.55 -7.46
CA GLN A 457 -7.58 -21.19 -7.08
C GLN A 457 -7.77 -21.80 -5.68
N LEU A 458 -7.32 -23.01 -5.47
CA LEU A 458 -7.37 -23.67 -4.17
C LEU A 458 -6.18 -23.27 -3.31
N GLY A 459 -6.40 -23.08 -2.01
CA GLY A 459 -5.37 -22.69 -1.05
C GLY A 459 -5.09 -21.18 -1.02
N GLY A 460 -6.01 -20.36 -1.54
CA GLY A 460 -5.96 -18.90 -1.43
C GLY A 460 -6.21 -18.42 0.01
N VAL A 461 -5.73 -17.21 0.32
CA VAL A 461 -5.79 -16.61 1.68
C VAL A 461 -7.23 -16.39 2.17
N ASP A 462 -8.18 -16.21 1.26
CA ASP A 462 -9.59 -15.90 1.56
C ASP A 462 -10.57 -17.03 1.20
N ASP A 463 -10.09 -18.21 0.85
CA ASP A 463 -10.92 -19.33 0.34
C ASP A 463 -12.08 -19.69 1.27
N THR A 464 -11.85 -19.77 2.58
CA THR A 464 -12.89 -20.09 3.57
C THR A 464 -13.95 -19.02 3.71
N THR A 465 -13.55 -17.74 3.67
CA THR A 465 -14.49 -16.62 3.71
C THR A 465 -15.38 -16.61 2.47
N VAL A 466 -14.79 -16.84 1.29
CA VAL A 466 -15.52 -16.95 0.02
C VAL A 466 -16.49 -18.13 0.05
N GLU A 467 -16.04 -19.26 0.54
CA GLU A 467 -16.87 -20.48 0.64
C GLU A 467 -18.05 -20.29 1.61
N GLU A 468 -17.85 -19.56 2.73
CA GLU A 468 -18.95 -19.19 3.63
C GLU A 468 -19.99 -18.31 2.93
N VAL A 469 -19.55 -17.27 2.21
CA VAL A 469 -20.45 -16.41 1.43
C VAL A 469 -21.22 -17.21 0.38
N VAL A 470 -20.54 -18.07 -0.38
CA VAL A 470 -21.18 -18.93 -1.39
C VAL A 470 -22.20 -19.85 -0.74
N ARG A 471 -21.89 -20.45 0.40
CA ARG A 471 -22.83 -21.31 1.14
C ARG A 471 -24.06 -20.54 1.59
N GLU A 472 -23.90 -19.34 2.18
CA GLU A 472 -25.02 -18.50 2.61
C GLU A 472 -25.91 -18.08 1.44
N VAL A 473 -25.32 -17.73 0.29
CA VAL A 473 -26.06 -17.38 -0.94
C VAL A 473 -26.87 -18.59 -1.46
N ARG A 474 -26.28 -19.77 -1.44
CA ARG A 474 -26.98 -21.02 -1.83
C ARG A 474 -28.11 -21.36 -0.87
N ASP A 475 -27.89 -21.20 0.43
CA ASP A 475 -28.92 -21.44 1.46
C ASP A 475 -30.09 -20.46 1.31
N TYR A 476 -29.83 -19.21 0.86
CA TYR A 476 -30.86 -18.20 0.61
C TYR A 476 -31.76 -18.54 -0.59
N PHE A 477 -31.18 -18.94 -1.72
CA PHE A 477 -31.93 -19.25 -2.94
C PHE A 477 -32.42 -20.71 -3.03
N GLY A 478 -31.84 -21.62 -2.29
CA GLY A 478 -32.19 -23.06 -2.30
C GLY A 478 -32.13 -23.64 -3.70
N ASP A 479 -33.24 -24.26 -4.13
CA ASP A 479 -33.36 -24.95 -5.43
C ASP A 479 -33.43 -23.98 -6.63
N ASP A 480 -33.59 -22.66 -6.39
CA ASP A 480 -33.62 -21.65 -7.46
C ASP A 480 -32.21 -21.31 -7.98
N LEU A 481 -31.14 -21.75 -7.33
CA LEU A 481 -29.76 -21.46 -7.69
C LEU A 481 -28.95 -22.72 -7.99
N ARG A 482 -28.34 -22.78 -9.17
CA ARG A 482 -27.23 -23.69 -9.45
C ARG A 482 -25.90 -22.95 -9.26
N PHE A 483 -25.03 -23.53 -8.45
CA PHE A 483 -23.66 -23.10 -8.28
C PHE A 483 -22.74 -24.03 -9.06
N VAL A 484 -21.79 -23.45 -9.80
CA VAL A 484 -20.83 -24.18 -10.64
C VAL A 484 -19.42 -23.81 -10.23
N PHE A 485 -18.59 -24.79 -9.93
CA PHE A 485 -17.18 -24.59 -9.61
C PHE A 485 -16.30 -25.02 -10.79
N ARG A 486 -15.30 -24.20 -11.12
CA ARG A 486 -14.27 -24.47 -12.13
C ARG A 486 -12.88 -24.15 -11.59
N HIS A 487 -11.90 -24.96 -11.95
CA HIS A 487 -10.53 -24.79 -11.50
C HIS A 487 -9.82 -23.66 -12.25
N ASN A 488 -9.12 -22.78 -11.50
CA ASN A 488 -8.21 -21.79 -12.06
C ASN A 488 -6.96 -21.65 -11.18
N PRO A 489 -5.96 -22.56 -11.32
CA PRO A 489 -4.78 -22.59 -10.47
C PRO A 489 -3.81 -21.43 -10.72
N MET A 490 -4.04 -20.54 -11.69
CA MET A 490 -3.25 -19.35 -11.98
C MET A 490 -1.74 -19.61 -12.16
N GLY A 491 -1.36 -20.83 -12.59
CA GLY A 491 0.04 -21.23 -12.76
C GLY A 491 0.77 -21.62 -11.47
N ASP A 492 0.05 -21.76 -10.37
CA ASP A 492 0.58 -22.26 -9.10
C ASP A 492 0.59 -23.79 -9.12
N GLU A 493 1.77 -24.42 -8.96
CA GLU A 493 1.92 -25.89 -9.01
C GLU A 493 1.22 -26.57 -7.84
N ALA A 494 1.18 -25.98 -6.65
CA ALA A 494 0.51 -26.56 -5.50
C ALA A 494 -1.00 -26.55 -5.69
N ALA A 495 -1.56 -25.42 -6.17
CA ALA A 495 -2.98 -25.30 -6.51
C ALA A 495 -3.39 -26.25 -7.66
N GLU A 496 -2.54 -26.42 -8.68
CA GLU A 496 -2.76 -27.37 -9.76
C GLU A 496 -2.83 -28.81 -9.23
N ARG A 497 -1.90 -29.18 -8.32
CA ARG A 497 -1.90 -30.48 -7.66
C ARG A 497 -3.14 -30.70 -6.80
N ALA A 498 -3.59 -29.68 -6.09
CA ALA A 498 -4.82 -29.75 -5.30
C ALA A 498 -6.05 -29.93 -6.19
N ALA A 499 -6.12 -29.22 -7.31
CA ALA A 499 -7.18 -29.36 -8.29
C ALA A 499 -7.22 -30.80 -8.88
N GLU A 500 -6.08 -31.36 -9.28
CA GLU A 500 -6.01 -32.77 -9.73
C GLU A 500 -6.46 -33.75 -8.64
N ALA A 501 -6.12 -33.50 -7.38
CA ALA A 501 -6.53 -34.36 -6.28
C ALA A 501 -8.05 -34.31 -6.08
N LEU A 502 -8.68 -33.15 -6.17
CA LEU A 502 -10.12 -32.99 -6.10
C LEU A 502 -10.83 -33.73 -7.26
N GLU A 503 -10.31 -33.68 -8.47
CA GLU A 503 -10.82 -34.43 -9.60
C GLU A 503 -10.66 -35.94 -9.39
N ALA A 504 -9.55 -36.38 -8.81
CA ALA A 504 -9.33 -37.79 -8.47
C ALA A 504 -10.28 -38.27 -7.34
N VAL A 505 -10.64 -37.44 -6.40
CA VAL A 505 -11.67 -37.70 -5.38
C VAL A 505 -13.05 -37.75 -6.03
N HIS A 506 -13.38 -36.79 -6.90
CA HIS A 506 -14.63 -36.76 -7.67
C HIS A 506 -14.86 -38.07 -8.47
N ALA A 507 -13.82 -38.56 -9.13
CA ALA A 507 -13.88 -39.81 -9.90
C ALA A 507 -14.05 -41.06 -9.05
N GLN A 508 -13.85 -40.96 -7.74
CA GLN A 508 -14.18 -42.04 -6.80
C GLN A 508 -15.63 -41.97 -6.35
N SER A 509 -16.08 -40.76 -5.97
CA SER A 509 -17.47 -40.44 -5.65
C SER A 509 -17.72 -38.95 -5.86
N PRO A 510 -18.63 -38.55 -6.78
CA PRO A 510 -18.95 -37.18 -7.05
C PRO A 510 -19.36 -36.37 -5.80
N GLU A 511 -20.03 -37.03 -4.86
CA GLU A 511 -20.49 -36.39 -3.61
C GLU A 511 -19.35 -35.94 -2.72
N LEU A 512 -18.17 -36.59 -2.80
CA LEU A 512 -17.00 -36.25 -1.98
C LEU A 512 -16.28 -34.97 -2.46
N PHE A 513 -16.51 -34.52 -3.70
CA PHE A 513 -15.81 -33.37 -4.26
C PHE A 513 -15.92 -32.12 -3.37
N ASN A 514 -17.14 -31.74 -3.03
CA ASN A 514 -17.36 -30.54 -2.23
C ASN A 514 -16.86 -30.68 -0.79
N TYR A 515 -17.02 -31.86 -0.19
CA TYR A 515 -16.46 -32.09 1.14
C TYR A 515 -14.95 -32.01 1.14
N ALA A 516 -14.30 -32.56 0.10
CA ALA A 516 -12.83 -32.48 -0.04
C ALA A 516 -12.36 -31.04 -0.30
N ARG A 517 -13.12 -30.26 -1.09
CA ARG A 517 -12.83 -28.85 -1.33
C ARG A 517 -12.92 -28.04 -0.04
N THR A 518 -14.02 -28.14 0.70
CA THR A 518 -14.21 -27.48 1.99
C THR A 518 -13.15 -27.88 3.01
N GLU A 519 -12.82 -29.17 3.10
CA GLU A 519 -11.79 -29.64 4.04
C GLU A 519 -10.40 -29.14 3.64
N LEU A 520 -10.11 -29.05 2.33
CA LEU A 520 -8.86 -28.52 1.83
C LEU A 520 -8.74 -27.01 2.16
N SER A 521 -9.77 -26.21 1.89
CA SER A 521 -9.81 -24.79 2.23
C SER A 521 -9.62 -24.57 3.74
N ARG A 522 -10.30 -25.36 4.56
CA ARG A 522 -10.15 -25.33 6.03
C ARG A 522 -8.73 -25.66 6.51
N LEU A 523 -8.08 -26.65 5.90
CA LEU A 523 -6.71 -27.00 6.27
C LEU A 523 -5.72 -25.93 5.82
N CYS A 524 -5.97 -25.27 4.70
CA CYS A 524 -5.12 -24.19 4.19
C CYS A 524 -5.19 -22.89 5.01
N GLU A 525 -6.21 -22.70 5.86
CA GLU A 525 -6.21 -21.62 6.85
C GLU A 525 -5.00 -21.70 7.79
N ASP A 526 -4.61 -22.91 8.12
CA ASP A 526 -3.62 -23.19 9.13
C ASP A 526 -2.30 -23.71 8.56
N GLU A 527 -2.29 -24.29 7.36
CA GLU A 527 -1.16 -24.98 6.75
C GLU A 527 -0.96 -24.50 5.32
N GLU A 528 0.30 -24.37 4.90
CA GLU A 528 0.64 -24.10 3.50
C GLU A 528 0.21 -25.28 2.63
N LEU A 529 -0.39 -25.00 1.49
CA LEU A 529 -0.87 -26.00 0.55
C LEU A 529 0.28 -26.85 0.02
N ASP A 530 0.38 -28.09 0.49
CA ASP A 530 1.37 -29.05 0.06
C ASP A 530 0.78 -30.47 -0.10
N SER A 531 1.58 -31.40 -0.55
CA SER A 531 1.15 -32.79 -0.75
C SER A 531 0.66 -33.50 0.54
N ARG A 532 1.02 -33.00 1.72
CA ARG A 532 0.56 -33.57 3.01
C ARG A 532 -0.84 -33.08 3.32
N VAL A 533 -1.10 -31.79 3.10
CA VAL A 533 -2.41 -31.14 3.29
C VAL A 533 -3.43 -31.75 2.33
N ILE A 534 -3.07 -31.90 1.04
CA ILE A 534 -3.90 -32.54 0.03
C ILE A 534 -4.27 -33.98 0.43
N ARG A 535 -3.26 -34.76 0.86
CA ARG A 535 -3.48 -36.15 1.30
C ARG A 535 -4.39 -36.21 2.53
N ARG A 536 -4.21 -35.33 3.48
CA ARG A 536 -4.99 -35.24 4.71
C ARG A 536 -6.46 -34.93 4.39
N ALA A 537 -6.71 -33.90 3.59
CA ALA A 537 -8.07 -33.56 3.14
C ALA A 537 -8.77 -34.77 2.50
N ALA A 538 -8.08 -35.48 1.62
CA ALA A 538 -8.61 -36.65 0.97
C ALA A 538 -8.92 -37.82 1.93
N VAL A 539 -8.09 -38.01 2.96
CA VAL A 539 -8.31 -39.05 4.00
C VAL A 539 -9.49 -38.67 4.89
N ASP A 540 -9.56 -37.42 5.31
CA ASP A 540 -10.58 -36.92 6.23
C ASP A 540 -11.99 -37.02 5.64
N VAL A 541 -12.12 -36.95 4.30
CA VAL A 541 -13.40 -37.19 3.60
C VAL A 541 -13.64 -38.67 3.22
N GLY A 542 -12.73 -39.55 3.58
CA GLY A 542 -12.89 -41.01 3.37
C GLY A 542 -12.58 -41.47 1.95
N SER A 543 -11.80 -40.75 1.16
CA SER A 543 -11.39 -41.20 -0.18
C SER A 543 -10.40 -42.38 -0.14
N ASN A 544 -10.37 -43.17 -1.22
CA ASN A 544 -9.42 -44.27 -1.37
C ASN A 544 -8.03 -43.74 -1.69
N LEU A 545 -7.18 -43.61 -0.65
CA LEU A 545 -5.84 -43.03 -0.75
C LEU A 545 -4.92 -43.73 -1.78
N PRO A 546 -4.82 -45.08 -1.83
CA PRO A 546 -4.01 -45.77 -2.84
C PRO A 546 -4.41 -45.43 -4.28
N ARG A 547 -5.71 -45.30 -4.56
CA ARG A 547 -6.22 -44.89 -5.87
C ARG A 547 -5.87 -43.42 -6.16
N LEU A 548 -6.10 -42.54 -5.20
CA LEU A 548 -5.72 -41.13 -5.30
C LEU A 548 -4.22 -40.96 -5.62
N GLU A 549 -3.35 -41.61 -4.86
CA GLU A 549 -1.89 -41.52 -5.07
C GLU A 549 -1.46 -42.07 -6.44
N LYS A 550 -2.14 -43.12 -6.95
CA LYS A 550 -1.89 -43.61 -8.29
C LYS A 550 -2.27 -42.59 -9.34
N ASP A 551 -3.49 -42.03 -9.25
CA ASP A 551 -4.02 -41.08 -10.21
C ASP A 551 -3.18 -39.78 -10.20
N MET A 552 -2.74 -39.29 -9.03
CA MET A 552 -1.83 -38.15 -8.87
C MET A 552 -0.45 -38.40 -9.47
N ARG A 553 0.13 -39.58 -9.30
CA ARG A 553 1.42 -39.96 -9.94
C ARG A 553 1.32 -39.99 -11.45
N GLN A 554 0.20 -40.44 -11.98
CA GLN A 554 -0.06 -40.57 -13.42
C GLN A 554 -0.56 -39.27 -14.05
N ARG A 555 -0.81 -38.21 -13.25
CA ARG A 555 -1.40 -36.94 -13.70
C ARG A 555 -2.71 -37.19 -14.49
N THR A 556 -3.54 -38.14 -14.04
CA THR A 556 -4.71 -38.63 -14.77
C THR A 556 -5.70 -37.52 -15.10
N TYR A 557 -5.87 -36.57 -14.21
CA TYR A 557 -6.85 -35.48 -14.32
C TYR A 557 -6.26 -34.13 -14.68
N LEU A 558 -4.95 -34.03 -15.02
CA LEU A 558 -4.28 -32.79 -15.38
C LEU A 558 -4.96 -32.09 -16.56
N SER A 559 -5.31 -32.84 -17.61
CA SER A 559 -5.98 -32.26 -18.78
C SER A 559 -7.33 -31.61 -18.42
N ARG A 560 -8.05 -32.21 -17.46
CA ARG A 560 -9.31 -31.67 -16.96
C ARG A 560 -9.11 -30.30 -16.28
N VAL A 561 -8.11 -30.20 -15.43
CA VAL A 561 -7.74 -28.94 -14.74
C VAL A 561 -7.25 -27.89 -15.74
N HIS A 562 -6.41 -28.29 -16.69
CA HIS A 562 -5.91 -27.41 -17.75
C HIS A 562 -7.03 -26.87 -18.64
N ASP A 563 -8.01 -27.69 -18.99
CA ASP A 563 -9.17 -27.24 -19.79
C ASP A 563 -9.95 -26.10 -19.11
N ASP A 564 -10.08 -26.13 -17.78
CA ASP A 564 -10.74 -25.07 -17.03
C ASP A 564 -9.83 -23.83 -16.90
N ALA A 565 -8.52 -24.06 -16.68
CA ALA A 565 -7.52 -22.98 -16.63
C ALA A 565 -7.35 -22.27 -17.99
N ASP A 566 -7.33 -23.02 -19.10
CA ASP A 566 -7.25 -22.47 -20.46
C ASP A 566 -8.52 -21.68 -20.83
N ASP A 567 -9.69 -22.14 -20.36
CA ASP A 567 -10.96 -21.41 -20.52
C ASP A 567 -10.91 -20.08 -19.75
N ALA A 568 -10.44 -20.09 -18.49
CA ALA A 568 -10.23 -18.90 -17.69
C ALA A 568 -9.23 -17.94 -18.35
N LEU A 569 -8.11 -18.45 -18.84
CA LEU A 569 -7.08 -17.69 -19.55
C LEU A 569 -7.63 -17.09 -20.85
N GLY A 570 -8.42 -17.87 -21.61
CA GLY A 570 -9.06 -17.42 -22.86
C GLY A 570 -10.05 -16.28 -22.64
N MET A 571 -10.67 -16.19 -21.46
CA MET A 571 -11.52 -15.08 -21.03
C MET A 571 -10.74 -13.92 -20.43
N GLY A 572 -9.41 -14.04 -20.25
CA GLY A 572 -8.58 -13.01 -19.64
C GLY A 572 -8.76 -12.88 -18.13
N LEU A 573 -9.18 -13.94 -17.42
CA LEU A 573 -9.31 -13.91 -15.97
C LEU A 573 -7.93 -13.83 -15.32
N THR A 574 -7.68 -12.78 -14.57
CA THR A 574 -6.37 -12.45 -13.98
C THR A 574 -6.38 -12.48 -12.46
N SER A 575 -7.51 -12.84 -11.86
CA SER A 575 -7.68 -12.94 -10.40
C SER A 575 -8.58 -14.12 -10.04
N THR A 576 -8.40 -14.66 -8.86
CA THR A 576 -9.26 -15.67 -8.24
C THR A 576 -9.62 -15.21 -6.83
N PRO A 577 -10.83 -15.54 -6.36
CA PRO A 577 -11.92 -16.10 -7.15
C PRO A 577 -12.56 -15.08 -8.11
N THR A 578 -13.03 -15.55 -9.26
CA THR A 578 -13.83 -14.78 -10.21
C THR A 578 -15.21 -15.39 -10.35
N PHE A 579 -16.25 -14.58 -10.22
CA PHE A 579 -17.64 -15.03 -10.32
C PHE A 579 -18.30 -14.59 -11.61
N PHE A 580 -19.21 -15.41 -12.11
CA PHE A 580 -20.16 -15.08 -13.16
C PHE A 580 -21.59 -15.29 -12.67
N ILE A 581 -22.47 -14.35 -12.97
CA ILE A 581 -23.91 -14.46 -12.75
C ILE A 581 -24.57 -14.63 -14.10
N GLY A 582 -25.19 -15.78 -14.33
CA GLY A 582 -25.55 -16.23 -15.68
C GLY A 582 -24.29 -16.35 -16.54
N ASP A 583 -24.28 -15.59 -17.66
CA ASP A 583 -23.13 -15.55 -18.58
C ASP A 583 -22.21 -14.34 -18.38
N GLU A 584 -22.56 -13.40 -17.51
CA GLU A 584 -21.82 -12.14 -17.33
C GLU A 584 -20.90 -12.18 -16.11
N ILE A 585 -19.67 -11.64 -16.24
CA ILE A 585 -18.73 -11.53 -15.13
C ILE A 585 -19.31 -10.62 -14.03
N TYR A 586 -19.17 -11.06 -12.79
CA TYR A 586 -19.56 -10.28 -11.61
C TYR A 586 -18.36 -9.48 -11.09
N GLU A 587 -18.45 -8.16 -11.16
CA GLU A 587 -17.40 -7.23 -10.72
C GLU A 587 -17.68 -6.58 -9.34
N GLY A 588 -18.73 -7.02 -8.65
CA GLY A 588 -19.10 -6.49 -7.33
C GLY A 588 -18.27 -7.09 -6.19
N PRO A 589 -18.42 -6.57 -4.95
CA PRO A 589 -17.76 -7.14 -3.78
C PRO A 589 -18.28 -8.56 -3.49
N ILE A 590 -17.37 -9.44 -3.05
CA ILE A 590 -17.69 -10.82 -2.68
C ILE A 590 -18.27 -10.81 -1.27
N GLU A 591 -19.50 -10.33 -1.18
CA GLU A 591 -20.28 -10.20 0.06
C GLU A 591 -21.69 -10.75 -0.19
N PHE A 592 -22.27 -11.38 0.82
CA PHE A 592 -23.59 -12.01 0.77
C PHE A 592 -24.67 -11.08 0.17
N ASN A 593 -24.83 -9.86 0.72
CA ASN A 593 -25.87 -8.93 0.25
C ASN A 593 -25.66 -8.45 -1.19
N ALA A 594 -24.39 -8.30 -1.61
CA ALA A 594 -24.06 -7.80 -2.93
C ALA A 594 -24.32 -8.85 -4.02
N ILE A 595 -23.95 -10.10 -3.76
CA ILE A 595 -24.19 -11.23 -4.70
C ILE A 595 -25.68 -11.50 -4.82
N ILE A 596 -26.45 -11.50 -3.71
CA ILE A 596 -27.90 -11.66 -3.73
C ILE A 596 -28.56 -10.57 -4.58
N ALA A 597 -28.22 -9.30 -4.34
CA ALA A 597 -28.79 -8.21 -5.10
C ALA A 597 -28.53 -8.33 -6.61
N ALA A 598 -27.35 -8.82 -7.00
CA ALA A 598 -27.02 -9.03 -8.41
C ALA A 598 -27.78 -10.22 -9.02
N LEU A 599 -27.93 -11.32 -8.29
CA LEU A 599 -28.73 -12.49 -8.72
C LEU A 599 -30.22 -12.13 -8.85
N GLU A 600 -30.78 -11.35 -7.91
CA GLU A 600 -32.17 -10.89 -7.97
C GLU A 600 -32.41 -9.93 -9.13
N ALA A 601 -31.44 -9.08 -9.46
CA ALA A 601 -31.51 -8.18 -10.63
C ALA A 601 -31.60 -8.98 -11.95
N THR A 602 -30.82 -10.06 -12.06
CA THR A 602 -30.88 -10.98 -13.23
C THR A 602 -32.22 -11.66 -13.34
N ARG A 603 -32.78 -12.16 -12.22
CA ARG A 603 -34.11 -12.76 -12.16
C ARG A 603 -35.21 -11.81 -12.63
N THR A 604 -35.11 -10.54 -12.25
CA THR A 604 -36.09 -9.51 -12.64
C THR A 604 -36.00 -9.16 -14.12
N ALA A 605 -34.79 -9.15 -14.69
CA ALA A 605 -34.57 -8.87 -16.11
C ALA A 605 -35.11 -10.00 -17.01
N GLU A 606 -34.95 -11.26 -16.62
CA GLU A 606 -35.49 -12.41 -17.37
C GLU A 606 -37.04 -12.44 -17.38
N ILE A 607 -37.69 -12.13 -16.27
CA ILE A 607 -39.14 -12.05 -16.17
C ILE A 607 -39.69 -10.95 -17.08
N THR A 608 -38.98 -9.81 -17.22
CA THR A 608 -39.38 -8.69 -18.05
C THR A 608 -39.23 -9.00 -19.55
N THR A 609 -38.24 -9.81 -19.94
CA THR A 609 -38.01 -10.22 -21.34
C THR A 609 -38.93 -11.35 -21.82
N VAL A 610 -39.43 -12.19 -20.93
CA VAL A 610 -40.40 -13.27 -21.26
C VAL A 610 -41.84 -12.76 -21.30
N GLY A 611 -42.13 -11.60 -20.69
CA GLY A 611 -43.45 -10.96 -20.64
C GLY A 611 -43.72 -9.89 -21.72
N ALA A 612 -42.73 -9.60 -22.59
CA ALA A 612 -42.84 -8.69 -23.72
C ALA A 612 -42.82 -9.46 -25.05
#